data_4403f40fc0e72848ffe8141ddeaba0f2
#
_entry.id   4403f40fc0e72848ffe8141ddeaba0f2
#
_cell.length_a   1.000
_cell.length_b   1.000
_cell.length_c   1.000
_cell.angle_alpha   90.00
_cell.angle_beta   90.00
_cell.angle_gamma   90.00
#
_symmetry.space_group_name_H-M   'P 1'
#
loop_
_entity.id
_entity.type
_entity.pdbx_description
1 polymer ?
#
loop_
_entity_poly.entity_id
_entity_poly.type
_entity_poly.pdbx_seq_one_letter_code
_entity_poly.pdbx_strand_id
1 'polypeptide(L)'
;VQEAFISLHKSYSDKSTEEWYPLFYTILNNKLQDWRRKEARRANPFSLFKKINLDDDEEIIDVVDESTPNPFDFLDQEVTMEEIQAAINQLPVRQQQAFMLRAWEGFDTITTAQIMDCSEGSVKTHYHRAIQGLRIALEHLNPHTGGSSNEKR
;
A
#
# COMPACT_ATOMS: atom_id res chain seq x y z
N VAL A 1 -2.76 14.16 -10.57
CA VAL A 1 -1.99 13.38 -11.56
C VAL A 1 -1.32 14.31 -12.57
N GLN A 2 -2.03 15.24 -13.24
CA GLN A 2 -1.46 16.18 -14.23
C GLN A 2 -0.30 17.00 -13.68
N GLU A 3 -0.42 17.55 -12.47
CA GLU A 3 0.67 18.30 -11.84
C GLU A 3 1.92 17.45 -11.56
N ALA A 4 1.76 16.14 -11.30
CA ALA A 4 2.89 15.24 -11.12
C ALA A 4 3.65 15.04 -12.43
N PHE A 5 2.94 14.87 -13.55
CA PHE A 5 3.57 14.80 -14.88
C PHE A 5 4.27 16.10 -15.27
N ILE A 6 3.67 17.24 -15.00
CA ILE A 6 4.30 18.55 -15.27
C ILE A 6 5.59 18.70 -14.43
N SER A 7 5.54 18.30 -13.16
CA SER A 7 6.71 18.35 -12.26
C SER A 7 7.81 17.40 -12.73
N LEU A 8 7.43 16.18 -13.14
CA LEU A 8 8.37 15.20 -13.69
C LEU A 8 9.08 15.74 -14.92
N HIS A 9 8.31 16.22 -15.90
CA HIS A 9 8.88 16.77 -17.14
C HIS A 9 9.80 17.97 -16.91
N LYS A 10 9.43 18.88 -16.01
CA LYS A 10 10.24 20.07 -15.70
C LYS A 10 11.55 19.74 -14.99
N SER A 11 11.54 18.74 -14.09
CA SER A 11 12.68 18.46 -13.21
C SER A 11 13.57 17.33 -13.71
N TYR A 12 13.06 16.46 -14.59
CA TYR A 12 13.73 15.21 -14.98
C TYR A 12 13.61 14.92 -16.49
N SER A 13 13.57 15.96 -17.33
CA SER A 13 13.46 15.81 -18.79
C SER A 13 14.65 15.12 -19.42
N ASP A 14 15.80 15.08 -18.74
CA ASP A 14 17.06 14.45 -19.15
C ASP A 14 17.14 12.96 -18.76
N LYS A 15 16.18 12.47 -17.98
CA LYS A 15 16.14 11.08 -17.51
C LYS A 15 15.51 10.14 -18.54
N SER A 16 15.91 8.85 -18.48
CA SER A 16 15.31 7.82 -19.31
C SER A 16 13.86 7.51 -18.91
N THR A 17 13.09 6.94 -19.83
CA THR A 17 11.70 6.54 -19.55
C THR A 17 11.60 5.53 -18.40
N GLU A 18 12.60 4.66 -18.24
CA GLU A 18 12.68 3.67 -17.16
C GLU A 18 12.86 4.34 -15.79
N GLU A 19 13.69 5.39 -15.72
CA GLU A 19 13.90 6.18 -14.52
C GLU A 19 12.67 7.05 -14.17
N TRP A 20 11.87 7.44 -15.16
CA TRP A 20 10.67 8.26 -14.95
C TRP A 20 9.60 7.54 -14.14
N TYR A 21 9.50 6.24 -14.26
CA TYR A 21 8.44 5.46 -13.64
C TYR A 21 8.49 5.56 -12.10
N PRO A 22 9.58 5.19 -11.41
CA PRO A 22 9.66 5.37 -9.96
C PRO A 22 9.67 6.85 -9.53
N LEU A 23 10.25 7.76 -10.33
CA LEU A 23 10.25 9.19 -10.04
C LEU A 23 8.83 9.77 -10.07
N PHE A 24 8.00 9.34 -11.02
CA PHE A 24 6.60 9.75 -11.07
C PHE A 24 5.86 9.37 -9.79
N TYR A 25 6.02 8.14 -9.31
CA TYR A 25 5.38 7.68 -8.08
C TYR A 25 5.90 8.42 -6.85
N THR A 26 7.18 8.74 -6.80
CA THR A 26 7.76 9.57 -5.74
C THR A 26 7.12 10.97 -5.70
N ILE A 27 7.03 11.62 -6.86
CA ILE A 27 6.38 12.95 -6.97
C ILE A 27 4.89 12.86 -6.59
N LEU A 28 4.20 11.83 -7.07
CA LEU A 28 2.79 11.61 -6.78
C LEU A 28 2.56 11.38 -5.28
N ASN A 29 3.38 10.55 -4.65
CA ASN A 29 3.32 10.30 -3.21
C ASN A 29 3.55 11.58 -2.40
N ASN A 30 4.56 12.37 -2.74
CA ASN A 30 4.85 13.63 -2.07
C ASN A 30 3.67 14.62 -2.17
N LYS A 31 3.08 14.76 -3.37
CA LYS A 31 1.91 15.61 -3.57
C LYS A 31 0.69 15.11 -2.79
N LEU A 32 0.50 13.81 -2.70
CA LEU A 32 -0.59 13.21 -1.93
C LEU A 32 -0.41 13.44 -0.43
N GLN A 33 0.81 13.30 0.10
CA GLN A 33 1.13 13.61 1.49
C GLN A 33 0.91 15.09 1.81
N ASP A 34 1.35 15.99 0.94
CA ASP A 34 1.14 17.43 1.10
C ASP A 34 -0.36 17.80 1.09
N TRP A 35 -1.12 17.18 0.19
CA TRP A 35 -2.56 17.37 0.16
C TRP A 35 -3.23 16.90 1.46
N ARG A 36 -2.87 15.70 1.95
CA ARG A 36 -3.38 15.17 3.22
C ARG A 36 -3.03 16.05 4.41
N ARG A 37 -1.79 16.57 4.47
CA ARG A 37 -1.36 17.50 5.52
C ARG A 37 -2.19 18.79 5.47
N LYS A 38 -2.47 19.32 4.28
CA LYS A 38 -3.31 20.50 4.10
C LYS A 38 -4.75 20.24 4.53
N GLU A 39 -5.30 19.09 4.15
CA GLU A 39 -6.67 18.71 4.50
C GLU A 39 -6.84 18.49 6.01
N ALA A 40 -5.90 17.81 6.65
CA ALA A 40 -5.89 17.63 8.09
C ALA A 40 -5.81 18.95 8.86
N ARG A 41 -5.05 19.93 8.36
CA ARG A 41 -5.00 21.29 8.95
C ARG A 41 -6.32 22.04 8.80
N ARG A 42 -7.04 21.85 7.69
CA ARG A 42 -8.36 22.45 7.48
C ARG A 42 -9.41 21.84 8.40
N ALA A 43 -9.37 20.51 8.57
CA ALA A 43 -10.32 19.79 9.42
C ALA A 43 -10.12 20.06 10.92
N ASN A 44 -8.89 20.30 11.37
CA ASN A 44 -8.59 20.58 12.78
C ASN A 44 -7.40 21.56 12.93
N PRO A 45 -7.65 22.88 13.05
CA PRO A 45 -6.61 23.89 13.21
C PRO A 45 -5.75 23.70 14.48
N PHE A 46 -6.29 23.04 15.51
CA PHE A 46 -5.59 22.73 16.76
C PHE A 46 -4.66 21.50 16.68
N SER A 47 -4.71 20.75 15.58
CA SER A 47 -3.85 19.57 15.38
C SER A 47 -2.37 19.90 15.12
N LEU A 48 -2.01 21.17 15.09
CA LEU A 48 -0.62 21.63 14.94
C LEU A 48 0.33 21.08 16.01
N PHE A 49 -0.20 20.70 17.19
CA PHE A 49 0.58 20.12 18.28
C PHE A 49 0.59 18.58 18.30
N LYS A 50 -0.31 17.94 17.60
CA LYS A 50 -0.26 16.51 17.37
C LYS A 50 0.49 16.30 16.07
N LYS A 51 1.78 15.94 16.17
CA LYS A 51 2.55 15.38 15.06
C LYS A 51 1.61 14.36 14.41
N ILE A 52 1.11 14.67 13.21
CA ILE A 52 0.37 13.68 12.43
C ILE A 52 1.45 12.70 12.04
N ASN A 53 1.63 11.70 12.88
CA ASN A 53 2.43 10.54 12.58
C ASN A 53 1.66 9.83 11.47
N LEU A 54 1.93 10.23 10.23
CA LEU A 54 1.57 9.47 9.04
C LEU A 54 2.43 8.20 8.97
N ASP A 55 3.55 8.21 9.69
CA ASP A 55 4.23 7.06 10.17
C ASP A 55 3.47 6.65 11.45
N ASP A 56 2.51 5.73 11.31
CA ASP A 56 2.20 4.89 12.44
C ASP A 56 3.55 4.30 12.85
N ASP A 57 4.00 4.59 14.09
CA ASP A 57 5.09 3.87 14.75
C ASP A 57 4.60 2.43 14.99
N GLU A 58 4.25 1.76 13.90
CA GLU A 58 3.93 0.36 13.89
C GLU A 58 5.26 -0.34 14.13
N GLU A 59 5.32 -1.02 15.23
CA GLU A 59 6.42 -1.89 15.64
C GLU A 59 6.93 -2.65 14.41
N ILE A 60 8.19 -2.39 14.01
CA ILE A 60 8.80 -3.04 12.86
C ILE A 60 8.91 -4.51 13.21
N ILE A 61 7.98 -5.30 12.69
CA ILE A 61 8.08 -6.74 12.78
C ILE A 61 9.19 -7.13 11.80
N ASP A 62 10.22 -7.77 12.32
CA ASP A 62 11.31 -8.31 11.50
C ASP A 62 10.75 -9.49 10.68
N VAL A 63 10.10 -9.16 9.58
CA VAL A 63 9.56 -10.14 8.65
C VAL A 63 10.71 -10.64 7.78
N VAL A 64 11.34 -11.72 8.22
CA VAL A 64 12.48 -12.40 7.59
C VAL A 64 12.01 -13.25 6.39
N ASP A 65 11.04 -12.87 5.62
CA ASP A 65 10.63 -13.72 4.50
C ASP A 65 10.68 -13.00 3.15
N GLU A 66 11.67 -13.37 2.34
CA GLU A 66 11.76 -12.99 0.93
C GLU A 66 10.74 -13.74 0.05
N SER A 67 10.15 -14.83 0.56
CA SER A 67 9.09 -15.59 -0.10
C SER A 67 7.71 -15.08 0.33
N THR A 68 7.40 -13.81 0.03
CA THR A 68 6.01 -13.39 0.17
C THR A 68 5.21 -14.13 -0.90
N PRO A 69 4.25 -14.99 -0.52
CA PRO A 69 3.38 -15.66 -1.50
C PRO A 69 2.77 -14.59 -2.41
N ASN A 70 2.51 -14.97 -3.67
CA ASN A 70 1.71 -14.12 -4.53
C ASN A 70 0.48 -13.64 -3.73
N PRO A 71 0.25 -12.33 -3.61
CA PRO A 71 -0.81 -11.80 -2.76
C PRO A 71 -2.20 -12.33 -3.12
N PHE A 72 -2.34 -12.95 -4.26
CA PHE A 72 -3.59 -13.50 -4.77
C PHE A 72 -3.65 -15.03 -4.73
N ASP A 73 -2.61 -15.73 -4.24
CA ASP A 73 -2.60 -17.22 -4.16
C ASP A 73 -3.68 -17.78 -3.22
N PHE A 74 -4.28 -16.96 -2.38
CA PHE A 74 -5.41 -17.35 -1.53
C PHE A 74 -6.78 -17.17 -2.22
N LEU A 75 -6.81 -16.62 -3.44
CA LEU A 75 -8.05 -16.42 -4.20
C LEU A 75 -8.40 -17.72 -4.99
N ASP A 76 -8.84 -18.75 -4.28
CA ASP A 76 -9.32 -19.99 -4.91
C ASP A 76 -10.71 -19.88 -5.54
N GLN A 77 -11.37 -18.70 -5.51
CA GLN A 77 -12.73 -18.50 -5.94
C GLN A 77 -12.92 -17.20 -6.72
N GLU A 78 -14.07 -17.08 -7.37
CA GLU A 78 -14.49 -15.93 -8.19
C GLU A 78 -14.64 -14.64 -7.37
N VAL A 79 -13.50 -14.07 -6.94
CA VAL A 79 -13.48 -12.74 -6.32
C VAL A 79 -13.50 -11.69 -7.44
N THR A 80 -14.44 -10.80 -7.38
CA THR A 80 -14.58 -9.73 -8.37
C THR A 80 -13.55 -8.62 -8.13
N MET A 81 -13.20 -7.89 -9.19
CA MET A 81 -12.32 -6.73 -9.09
C MET A 81 -12.87 -5.65 -8.13
N GLU A 82 -14.19 -5.53 -8.08
CA GLU A 82 -14.88 -4.58 -7.19
C GLU A 82 -14.68 -4.94 -5.72
N GLU A 83 -14.75 -6.22 -5.37
CA GLU A 83 -14.48 -6.72 -4.01
C GLU A 83 -13.02 -6.52 -3.60
N ILE A 84 -12.09 -6.79 -4.50
CA ILE A 84 -10.66 -6.52 -4.27
C ILE A 84 -10.43 -5.03 -4.02
N GLN A 85 -10.99 -4.16 -4.84
CA GLN A 85 -10.86 -2.72 -4.69
C GLN A 85 -11.49 -2.22 -3.38
N ALA A 86 -12.65 -2.74 -3.00
CA ALA A 86 -13.29 -2.41 -1.73
C ALA A 86 -12.42 -2.83 -0.53
N ALA A 87 -11.83 -4.02 -0.57
CA ALA A 87 -10.92 -4.52 0.46
C ALA A 87 -9.64 -3.67 0.57
N ILE A 88 -9.03 -3.30 -0.57
CA ILE A 88 -7.86 -2.41 -0.60
C ILE A 88 -8.20 -1.06 0.02
N ASN A 89 -9.36 -0.50 -0.27
CA ASN A 89 -9.80 0.79 0.27
C ASN A 89 -10.01 0.80 1.79
N GLN A 90 -10.17 -0.37 2.41
CA GLN A 90 -10.28 -0.52 3.86
C GLN A 90 -8.93 -0.58 4.57
N LEU A 91 -7.84 -0.81 3.86
CA LEU A 91 -6.51 -0.87 4.45
C LEU A 91 -6.06 0.50 4.96
N PRO A 92 -5.28 0.55 6.05
CA PRO A 92 -4.53 1.74 6.42
C PRO A 92 -3.68 2.25 5.26
N VAL A 93 -3.53 3.55 5.17
CA VAL A 93 -2.93 4.21 4.00
C VAL A 93 -1.55 3.68 3.63
N ARG A 94 -0.67 3.46 4.62
CA ARG A 94 0.68 2.96 4.36
C ARG A 94 0.69 1.51 3.87
N GLN A 95 -0.22 0.70 4.39
CA GLN A 95 -0.41 -0.68 3.93
C GLN A 95 -0.94 -0.71 2.49
N GLN A 96 -1.93 0.15 2.19
CA GLN A 96 -2.45 0.32 0.84
C GLN A 96 -1.34 0.75 -0.15
N GLN A 97 -0.51 1.72 0.22
CA GLN A 97 0.61 2.18 -0.60
C GLN A 97 1.62 1.06 -0.87
N ALA A 98 2.06 0.36 0.19
CA ALA A 98 3.01 -0.73 0.05
C ALA A 98 2.46 -1.85 -0.85
N PHE A 99 1.18 -2.20 -0.69
CA PHE A 99 0.52 -3.20 -1.51
C PHE A 99 0.47 -2.78 -2.99
N MET A 100 0.01 -1.57 -3.28
CA MET A 100 -0.11 -1.08 -4.65
C MET A 100 1.25 -1.02 -5.34
N LEU A 101 2.28 -0.52 -4.67
CA LEU A 101 3.61 -0.40 -5.26
C LEU A 101 4.30 -1.77 -5.46
N ARG A 102 4.13 -2.71 -4.53
CA ARG A 102 4.77 -4.02 -4.59
C ARG A 102 4.02 -5.03 -5.46
N ALA A 103 2.70 -5.15 -5.26
CA ALA A 103 1.89 -6.18 -5.92
C ALA A 103 1.34 -5.73 -7.27
N TRP A 104 0.93 -4.48 -7.40
CA TRP A 104 0.30 -3.98 -8.63
C TRP A 104 1.32 -3.41 -9.61
N GLU A 105 2.21 -2.54 -9.13
CA GLU A 105 3.22 -1.88 -9.95
C GLU A 105 4.50 -2.73 -10.11
N GLY A 106 4.70 -3.73 -9.25
CA GLY A 106 5.83 -4.65 -9.33
C GLY A 106 7.18 -4.08 -8.89
N PHE A 107 7.20 -2.95 -8.17
CA PHE A 107 8.46 -2.40 -7.65
C PHE A 107 9.07 -3.32 -6.60
N ASP A 108 10.39 -3.36 -6.54
CA ASP A 108 11.12 -4.03 -5.48
C ASP A 108 11.02 -3.29 -4.13
N THR A 109 11.50 -3.90 -3.07
CA THR A 109 11.44 -3.32 -1.73
C THR A 109 12.22 -2.02 -1.61
N ILE A 110 13.39 -1.94 -2.27
CA ILE A 110 14.28 -0.77 -2.24
C ILE A 110 13.59 0.42 -2.91
N THR A 111 13.10 0.24 -4.13
CA THR A 111 12.40 1.26 -4.89
C THR A 111 11.11 1.71 -4.17
N THR A 112 10.37 0.77 -3.58
CA THR A 112 9.17 1.06 -2.81
C THR A 112 9.51 1.91 -1.57
N ALA A 113 10.59 1.59 -0.85
CA ALA A 113 11.05 2.35 0.30
C ALA A 113 11.41 3.80 -0.08
N GLN A 114 12.10 3.98 -1.20
CA GLN A 114 12.39 5.31 -1.75
C GLN A 114 11.13 6.11 -2.10
N ILE A 115 10.16 5.48 -2.77
CA ILE A 115 8.88 6.12 -3.13
C ILE A 115 8.09 6.50 -1.89
N MET A 116 8.03 5.62 -0.89
CA MET A 116 7.27 5.81 0.35
C MET A 116 7.98 6.70 1.37
N ASP A 117 9.27 7.02 1.16
CA ASP A 117 10.13 7.76 2.10
C ASP A 117 10.15 7.08 3.49
N CYS A 118 10.50 5.79 3.50
CA CYS A 118 10.60 4.99 4.72
C CYS A 118 11.68 3.90 4.58
N SER A 119 11.92 3.12 5.64
CA SER A 119 12.87 2.03 5.61
C SER A 119 12.33 0.81 4.84
N GLU A 120 13.21 -0.03 4.32
CA GLU A 120 12.82 -1.31 3.71
C GLU A 120 12.10 -2.23 4.69
N GLY A 121 12.48 -2.22 5.98
CA GLY A 121 11.79 -2.95 7.04
C GLY A 121 10.35 -2.48 7.21
N SER A 122 10.10 -1.17 7.16
CA SER A 122 8.76 -0.61 7.19
C SER A 122 7.93 -1.05 5.97
N VAL A 123 8.53 -1.06 4.78
CA VAL A 123 7.84 -1.55 3.58
C VAL A 123 7.43 -3.02 3.75
N LYS A 124 8.34 -3.88 4.20
CA LYS A 124 8.06 -5.30 4.44
C LYS A 124 6.90 -5.48 5.43
N THR A 125 6.94 -4.74 6.53
CA THR A 125 5.88 -4.76 7.56
C THR A 125 4.54 -4.31 7.01
N HIS A 126 4.49 -3.15 6.33
CA HIS A 126 3.25 -2.63 5.74
C HIS A 126 2.70 -3.57 4.68
N TYR A 127 3.54 -4.11 3.83
CA TYR A 127 3.13 -5.06 2.79
C TYR A 127 2.57 -6.35 3.38
N HIS A 128 3.26 -6.95 4.36
CA HIS A 128 2.80 -8.15 5.05
C HIS A 128 1.42 -7.93 5.71
N ARG A 129 1.26 -6.83 6.45
CA ARG A 129 -0.03 -6.48 7.08
C ARG A 129 -1.13 -6.22 6.05
N ALA A 130 -0.79 -5.62 4.91
CA ALA A 130 -1.73 -5.44 3.81
C ALA A 130 -2.25 -6.78 3.29
N ILE A 131 -1.36 -7.75 3.04
CA ILE A 131 -1.73 -9.11 2.60
C ILE A 131 -2.66 -9.78 3.63
N GLN A 132 -2.33 -9.69 4.91
CA GLN A 132 -3.17 -10.26 5.97
C GLN A 132 -4.54 -9.57 6.03
N GLY A 133 -4.59 -8.25 5.96
CA GLY A 133 -5.84 -7.48 5.97
C GLY A 133 -6.74 -7.81 4.78
N LEU A 134 -6.14 -7.92 3.58
CA LEU A 134 -6.87 -8.33 2.37
C LEU A 134 -7.42 -9.75 2.48
N ARG A 135 -6.61 -10.68 2.99
CA ARG A 135 -7.05 -12.06 3.21
C ARG A 135 -8.29 -12.12 4.10
N ILE A 136 -8.24 -11.47 5.25
CA ILE A 136 -9.36 -11.42 6.20
C ILE A 136 -10.59 -10.76 5.55
N ALA A 137 -10.42 -9.64 4.85
CA ALA A 137 -11.53 -8.94 4.21
C ALA A 137 -12.19 -9.79 3.12
N LEU A 138 -11.42 -10.50 2.32
CA LEU A 138 -11.93 -11.32 1.21
C LEU A 138 -12.47 -12.68 1.68
N GLU A 139 -11.91 -13.27 2.75
CA GLU A 139 -12.47 -14.48 3.38
C GLU A 139 -13.86 -14.22 3.98
N HIS A 140 -14.12 -13.02 4.50
CA HIS A 140 -15.45 -12.65 5.01
C HIS A 140 -16.50 -12.48 3.91
N LEU A 141 -16.09 -12.18 2.68
CA LEU A 141 -17.01 -12.06 1.55
C LEU A 141 -17.40 -13.45 0.98
N ASN A 142 -16.64 -14.51 1.30
CA ASN A 142 -16.89 -15.88 0.87
C ASN A 142 -17.12 -16.84 2.06
N PRO A 143 -18.31 -16.85 2.71
CA PRO A 143 -18.57 -17.66 3.89
C PRO A 143 -18.67 -19.18 3.62
N HIS A 144 -18.37 -19.65 2.39
CA HIS A 144 -18.52 -21.07 2.04
C HIS A 144 -17.29 -21.95 2.29
N THR A 145 -16.17 -21.44 2.79
CA THR A 145 -14.97 -22.26 3.09
C THR A 145 -14.90 -22.75 4.54
N GLY A 146 -15.94 -22.51 5.36
CA GLY A 146 -15.99 -22.88 6.79
C GLY A 146 -16.82 -24.12 7.09
N GLY A 147 -16.86 -25.15 6.24
CA GLY A 147 -17.75 -26.25 6.48
C GLY A 147 -17.34 -27.61 5.91
N SER A 148 -16.13 -28.09 6.18
CA SER A 148 -15.84 -29.52 6.02
C SER A 148 -15.02 -30.01 7.21
N SER A 149 -15.68 -30.13 8.32
CA SER A 149 -15.18 -30.89 9.45
C SER A 149 -16.17 -32.00 9.76
N ASN A 150 -15.81 -33.18 9.30
CA ASN A 150 -16.01 -34.41 10.05
C ASN A 150 -17.45 -34.89 10.31
N GLU A 151 -17.96 -35.68 9.39
CA GLU A 151 -18.90 -36.71 9.77
C GLU A 151 -18.32 -38.10 9.40
N LYS A 152 -17.51 -38.63 10.31
CA LYS A 152 -17.25 -40.09 10.38
C LYS A 152 -18.45 -40.72 11.07
N ARG A 153 -19.14 -41.57 10.36
CA ARG A 153 -19.75 -42.78 10.88
C ARG A 153 -19.44 -43.96 9.98
#